data_e5d67c496b6d8bf04a061173f2eeec44
#
_entry.id   e5d67c496b6d8bf04a061173f2eeec44
#
_cell.length_a   1.000
_cell.length_b   1.000
_cell.length_c   1.000
_cell.angle_alpha   90.00
_cell.angle_beta   90.00
_cell.angle_gamma   90.00
#
_symmetry.space_group_name_H-M   'P 1'
#
loop_
_entity.id
_entity.type
_entity.pdbx_description
1 polymer ?
#
loop_
_entity_poly.entity_id
_entity_poly.type
_entity_poly.pdbx_seq_one_letter_code
_entity_poly.pdbx_strand_id
1 'polypeptide(L)'
;MQKQDIETILASQRKFFATGKTLPVSWRLEQLKKLRASMLRHEEDLYGALKKDLGKSRMESYMCEIGLTLSELTWMEKHIRRLTREKRVPTPLAQFAARSFQSPTPYGTILIMSPWNYPVLLTLEPLIDALAAGNTVIVKPSAYAPATSAVMEMIIKETYPPEYVRMITGGRQENQALLTQRFDKIFFTGGKTVGREVLRHAAEYLTPVTLELGGKSPCIVDSTAKIPLAARRIVFGKYLNCGQTCVAPDYILCDVSIKDALLAAIQKEITRQFGDRPLDNPDYGKIINEKHFERILGLIAKEKIICGGESDSSTLRIAPTVLTDVSWDDPVMGEEIFGPLLPVLTYSSLDEAIRTVESHPHPLALYFFSEDKKAQKKVLDLCHFGGGCINDTIIHLATSAMPFGGVGESGMGGYHGMEGFKTFSHTRSIVDKKTWMDLPIRYQEYVGWKEKLLRMFLR
;
A
#
# COMPACT_ATOMS: atom_id res chain seq x y z
N MET A 1 11.57 9.44 22.51
CA MET A 1 11.80 10.88 22.17
C MET A 1 10.71 11.71 22.83
N GLN A 2 11.07 12.84 23.44
CA GLN A 2 10.07 13.69 24.10
C GLN A 2 9.28 14.51 23.07
N LYS A 3 8.05 14.93 23.41
CA LYS A 3 7.20 15.75 22.53
C LYS A 3 7.91 17.01 22.04
N GLN A 4 8.66 17.66 22.92
CA GLN A 4 9.40 18.90 22.63
C GLN A 4 10.50 18.70 21.57
N ASP A 5 11.12 17.50 21.50
CA ASP A 5 12.10 17.18 20.48
C ASP A 5 11.44 17.10 19.09
N ILE A 6 10.22 16.52 19.03
CA ILE A 6 9.46 16.39 17.79
C ILE A 6 9.01 17.76 17.29
N GLU A 7 8.56 18.66 18.17
CA GLU A 7 8.19 20.03 17.83
C GLU A 7 9.39 20.81 17.23
N THR A 8 10.58 20.63 17.81
CA THR A 8 11.81 21.26 17.32
C THR A 8 12.17 20.73 15.92
N ILE A 9 12.07 19.42 15.69
CA ILE A 9 12.33 18.81 14.37
C ILE A 9 11.34 19.37 13.35
N LEU A 10 10.06 19.39 13.66
CA LEU A 10 9.01 19.92 12.77
C LEU A 10 9.24 21.39 12.42
N ALA A 11 9.59 22.21 13.40
CA ALA A 11 9.90 23.62 13.17
C ALA A 11 11.10 23.78 12.21
N SER A 12 12.14 22.96 12.36
CA SER A 12 13.29 22.97 11.45
C SER A 12 12.92 22.53 10.03
N GLN A 13 12.09 21.50 9.88
CA GLN A 13 11.61 21.03 8.58
C GLN A 13 10.75 22.06 7.87
N ARG A 14 9.83 22.72 8.58
CA ARG A 14 9.04 23.83 8.02
C ARG A 14 9.90 24.99 7.56
N LYS A 15 10.90 25.37 8.37
CA LYS A 15 11.88 26.40 8.01
C LYS A 15 12.67 26.00 6.75
N PHE A 16 13.13 24.75 6.68
CA PHE A 16 13.82 24.24 5.49
C PHE A 16 12.92 24.25 4.25
N PHE A 17 11.68 23.75 4.36
CA PHE A 17 10.71 23.78 3.28
C PHE A 17 10.45 25.21 2.77
N ALA A 18 10.30 26.18 3.68
CA ALA A 18 10.05 27.58 3.34
C ALA A 18 11.20 28.23 2.55
N THR A 19 12.42 27.66 2.56
CA THR A 19 13.51 28.14 1.69
C THR A 19 13.29 27.88 0.20
N GLY A 20 12.34 27.02 -0.16
CA GLY A 20 12.10 26.59 -1.55
C GLY A 20 13.18 25.65 -2.10
N LYS A 21 14.16 25.22 -1.31
CA LYS A 21 15.27 24.34 -1.75
C LYS A 21 14.79 23.01 -2.32
N THR A 22 13.61 22.53 -1.89
CA THR A 22 13.01 21.28 -2.37
C THR A 22 12.27 21.44 -3.72
N LEU A 23 12.08 22.65 -4.23
CA LEU A 23 11.26 22.90 -5.42
C LEU A 23 11.95 22.55 -6.75
N PRO A 24 13.27 22.81 -6.97
CA PRO A 24 13.92 22.49 -8.23
C PRO A 24 13.96 20.97 -8.48
N VAL A 25 13.50 20.54 -9.67
CA VAL A 25 13.46 19.12 -10.04
C VAL A 25 14.84 18.49 -10.10
N SER A 26 15.86 19.23 -10.50
CA SER A 26 17.25 18.76 -10.50
C SER A 26 17.73 18.38 -9.10
N TRP A 27 17.38 19.19 -8.10
CA TRP A 27 17.71 18.90 -6.71
C TRP A 27 16.99 17.66 -6.18
N ARG A 28 15.66 17.50 -6.48
CA ARG A 28 14.89 16.30 -6.10
C ARG A 28 15.49 15.03 -6.71
N LEU A 29 15.86 15.08 -7.99
CA LEU A 29 16.53 13.97 -8.68
C LEU A 29 17.86 13.59 -8.03
N GLU A 30 18.64 14.58 -7.60
CA GLU A 30 19.87 14.34 -6.86
C GLU A 30 19.61 13.62 -5.53
N GLN A 31 18.56 14.04 -4.80
CA GLN A 31 18.20 13.39 -3.53
C GLN A 31 17.75 11.92 -3.73
N LEU A 32 16.96 11.63 -4.76
CA LEU A 32 16.57 10.24 -5.09
C LEU A 32 17.79 9.38 -5.45
N LYS A 33 18.74 9.92 -6.23
CA LYS A 33 19.98 9.21 -6.57
C LYS A 33 20.87 8.96 -5.33
N LYS A 34 20.92 9.88 -4.37
CA LYS A 34 21.61 9.68 -3.10
C LYS A 34 21.00 8.53 -2.31
N LEU A 35 19.66 8.47 -2.23
CA LEU A 35 18.96 7.35 -1.56
C LEU A 35 19.29 6.01 -2.23
N ARG A 36 19.21 5.95 -3.57
CA ARG A 36 19.61 4.75 -4.32
C ARG A 36 21.03 4.30 -3.99
N ALA A 37 21.98 5.22 -4.02
CA ALA A 37 23.39 4.92 -3.76
C ALA A 37 23.59 4.39 -2.33
N SER A 38 22.91 4.97 -1.35
CA SER A 38 22.97 4.53 0.04
C SER A 38 22.33 3.15 0.21
N MET A 39 21.14 2.91 -0.36
CA MET A 39 20.50 1.58 -0.33
C MET A 39 21.39 0.49 -0.91
N LEU A 40 22.06 0.76 -2.05
CA LEU A 40 22.97 -0.22 -2.68
C LEU A 40 24.22 -0.48 -1.84
N ARG A 41 24.74 0.52 -1.12
CA ARG A 41 25.88 0.30 -0.20
C ARG A 41 25.50 -0.57 1.00
N HIS A 42 24.26 -0.44 1.49
CA HIS A 42 23.74 -1.15 2.66
C HIS A 42 22.83 -2.34 2.30
N GLU A 43 22.93 -2.84 1.08
CA GLU A 43 22.09 -3.96 0.61
C GLU A 43 22.29 -5.22 1.46
N GLU A 44 23.52 -5.56 1.82
CA GLU A 44 23.82 -6.70 2.70
C GLU A 44 23.30 -6.49 4.12
N ASP A 45 23.39 -5.28 4.65
CA ASP A 45 22.85 -4.95 5.97
C ASP A 45 21.32 -5.09 5.99
N LEU A 46 20.65 -4.68 4.90
CA LEU A 46 19.19 -4.86 4.73
C LEU A 46 18.80 -6.35 4.68
N TYR A 47 19.55 -7.19 3.96
CA TYR A 47 19.31 -8.65 3.96
C TYR A 47 19.45 -9.26 5.35
N GLY A 48 20.51 -8.90 6.06
CA GLY A 48 20.75 -9.36 7.42
C GLY A 48 19.64 -8.95 8.40
N ALA A 49 19.16 -7.71 8.27
CA ALA A 49 18.10 -7.17 9.11
C ALA A 49 16.74 -7.83 8.82
N LEU A 50 16.37 -8.01 7.55
CA LEU A 50 15.14 -8.70 7.14
C LEU A 50 15.12 -10.16 7.56
N LYS A 51 16.28 -10.84 7.48
CA LYS A 51 16.43 -12.21 7.99
C LYS A 51 16.24 -12.25 9.50
N LYS A 52 16.79 -11.28 10.23
CA LYS A 52 16.67 -11.20 11.69
C LYS A 52 15.23 -10.95 12.15
N ASP A 53 14.55 -9.99 11.55
CA ASP A 53 13.20 -9.57 11.95
C ASP A 53 12.12 -10.56 11.48
N LEU A 54 12.13 -10.96 10.22
CA LEU A 54 11.07 -11.73 9.56
C LEU A 54 11.48 -13.12 9.07
N GLY A 55 12.77 -13.49 9.19
CA GLY A 55 13.27 -14.76 8.68
C GLY A 55 13.34 -14.83 7.15
N LYS A 56 13.10 -13.72 6.43
CA LYS A 56 13.08 -13.69 4.96
C LYS A 56 14.38 -14.19 4.37
N SER A 57 14.28 -15.00 3.31
CA SER A 57 15.45 -15.38 2.50
C SER A 57 15.98 -14.17 1.72
N ARG A 58 17.23 -14.29 1.24
CA ARG A 58 17.82 -13.25 0.39
C ARG A 58 16.98 -12.99 -0.86
N MET A 59 16.48 -14.07 -1.50
CA MET A 59 15.67 -13.96 -2.70
C MET A 59 14.34 -13.25 -2.43
N GLU A 60 13.65 -13.62 -1.36
CA GLU A 60 12.40 -12.98 -0.96
C GLU A 60 12.60 -11.51 -0.57
N SER A 61 13.68 -11.21 0.17
CA SER A 61 14.02 -9.83 0.56
C SER A 61 14.30 -8.94 -0.67
N TYR A 62 14.97 -9.46 -1.69
CA TYR A 62 15.18 -8.72 -2.93
C TYR A 62 13.88 -8.57 -3.72
N MET A 63 13.21 -9.69 -3.99
CA MET A 63 12.01 -9.73 -4.83
C MET A 63 10.88 -8.85 -4.31
N CYS A 64 10.66 -8.81 -2.99
CA CYS A 64 9.49 -8.20 -2.38
C CYS A 64 9.75 -6.86 -1.69
N GLU A 65 11.02 -6.48 -1.48
CA GLU A 65 11.35 -5.26 -0.77
C GLU A 65 12.40 -4.43 -1.50
N ILE A 66 13.66 -4.85 -1.53
CA ILE A 66 14.76 -4.04 -2.06
C ILE A 66 14.57 -3.79 -3.55
N GLY A 67 14.29 -4.83 -4.34
CA GLY A 67 14.13 -4.75 -5.78
C GLY A 67 12.94 -3.90 -6.20
N LEU A 68 11.78 -4.02 -5.51
CA LEU A 68 10.61 -3.18 -5.77
C LEU A 68 10.88 -1.70 -5.43
N THR A 69 11.52 -1.43 -4.29
CA THR A 69 11.93 -0.07 -3.92
C THR A 69 12.88 0.55 -4.96
N LEU A 70 13.87 -0.21 -5.45
CA LEU A 70 14.77 0.24 -6.51
C LEU A 70 14.04 0.44 -7.84
N SER A 71 13.01 -0.36 -8.12
CA SER A 71 12.14 -0.20 -9.29
C SER A 71 11.35 1.10 -9.23
N GLU A 72 10.75 1.43 -8.08
CA GLU A 72 10.04 2.70 -7.88
C GLU A 72 10.98 3.90 -8.01
N LEU A 73 12.17 3.84 -7.41
CA LEU A 73 13.21 4.86 -7.63
C LEU A 73 13.52 5.06 -9.11
N THR A 74 13.70 3.95 -9.85
CA THR A 74 13.99 4.00 -11.30
C THR A 74 12.84 4.64 -12.09
N TRP A 75 11.61 4.26 -11.75
CA TRP A 75 10.44 4.81 -12.38
C TRP A 75 10.31 6.31 -12.09
N MET A 76 10.45 6.70 -10.83
CA MET A 76 10.32 8.10 -10.41
C MET A 76 11.41 8.99 -11.03
N GLU A 77 12.67 8.55 -11.04
CA GLU A 77 13.78 9.26 -11.68
C GLU A 77 13.53 9.56 -13.16
N LYS A 78 12.91 8.59 -13.88
CA LYS A 78 12.57 8.75 -15.30
C LYS A 78 11.39 9.71 -15.53
N HIS A 79 10.45 9.78 -14.61
CA HIS A 79 9.16 10.43 -14.86
C HIS A 79 8.99 11.78 -14.14
N ILE A 80 9.74 12.07 -13.08
CA ILE A 80 9.58 13.27 -12.24
C ILE A 80 9.55 14.58 -13.05
N ARG A 81 10.39 14.70 -14.09
CA ARG A 81 10.41 15.90 -14.97
C ARG A 81 9.07 16.12 -15.68
N ARG A 82 8.36 15.05 -16.02
CA ARG A 82 7.03 15.10 -16.64
C ARG A 82 5.96 15.39 -15.63
N LEU A 83 6.03 14.75 -14.45
CA LEU A 83 5.03 14.86 -13.39
C LEU A 83 4.97 16.27 -12.79
N THR A 84 6.10 16.98 -12.73
CA THR A 84 6.20 18.31 -12.16
C THR A 84 5.82 19.44 -13.14
N ARG A 85 5.60 19.13 -14.42
CA ARG A 85 5.24 20.14 -15.43
C ARG A 85 3.82 20.65 -15.24
N GLU A 86 3.64 21.95 -15.51
CA GLU A 86 2.32 22.52 -15.70
C GLU A 86 1.59 21.82 -16.85
N LYS A 87 0.35 21.41 -16.60
CA LYS A 87 -0.52 20.80 -17.60
C LYS A 87 -1.52 21.83 -18.09
N ARG A 88 -1.38 22.27 -19.33
CA ARG A 88 -2.39 23.14 -19.98
C ARG A 88 -3.72 22.41 -20.07
N VAL A 89 -4.79 23.14 -19.83
CA VAL A 89 -6.17 22.71 -20.01
C VAL A 89 -6.91 23.70 -20.89
N PRO A 90 -8.02 23.32 -21.55
CA PRO A 90 -8.82 24.22 -22.33
C PRO A 90 -9.24 25.46 -21.51
N THR A 91 -9.07 26.64 -22.08
CA THR A 91 -9.58 27.89 -21.49
C THR A 91 -10.92 28.21 -22.14
N PRO A 92 -12.01 28.33 -21.36
CA PRO A 92 -13.31 28.71 -21.92
C PRO A 92 -13.25 30.04 -22.67
N LEU A 93 -14.01 30.15 -23.77
CA LEU A 93 -14.01 31.34 -24.60
C LEU A 93 -14.45 32.62 -23.83
N ALA A 94 -15.30 32.45 -22.82
CA ALA A 94 -15.67 33.54 -21.89
C ALA A 94 -14.47 34.11 -21.10
N GLN A 95 -13.37 33.39 -21.05
CA GLN A 95 -12.11 33.80 -20.42
C GLN A 95 -11.05 34.20 -21.49
N PHE A 96 -11.46 34.52 -22.73
CA PHE A 96 -10.54 34.89 -23.81
C PHE A 96 -9.45 35.87 -23.34
N ALA A 97 -8.27 35.76 -23.96
CA ALA A 97 -7.01 36.34 -23.55
C ALA A 97 -6.48 35.80 -22.18
N ALA A 98 -6.72 34.52 -21.91
CA ALA A 98 -6.16 33.82 -20.76
C ALA A 98 -5.52 32.46 -21.14
N ARG A 99 -4.69 31.93 -20.24
CA ARG A 99 -4.12 30.59 -20.28
C ARG A 99 -4.53 29.87 -19.01
N SER A 100 -5.21 28.73 -19.14
CA SER A 100 -5.57 27.87 -18.00
C SER A 100 -4.62 26.70 -17.90
N PHE A 101 -4.15 26.39 -16.69
CA PHE A 101 -3.26 25.26 -16.44
C PHE A 101 -3.37 24.73 -15.01
N GLN A 102 -3.00 23.48 -14.84
CA GLN A 102 -2.82 22.81 -13.57
C GLN A 102 -1.33 22.81 -13.21
N SER A 103 -1.00 23.12 -11.96
CA SER A 103 0.38 23.16 -11.44
C SER A 103 0.48 22.34 -10.17
N PRO A 104 1.20 21.19 -10.18
CA PRO A 104 1.43 20.41 -8.97
C PRO A 104 2.36 21.17 -8.02
N THR A 105 2.07 21.10 -6.73
CA THR A 105 2.87 21.72 -5.67
C THR A 105 2.97 20.75 -4.48
N PRO A 106 4.10 20.66 -3.77
CA PRO A 106 4.21 19.86 -2.55
C PRO A 106 3.24 20.37 -1.47
N TYR A 107 2.80 19.46 -0.60
CA TYR A 107 2.01 19.83 0.58
C TYR A 107 2.83 20.62 1.61
N GLY A 108 4.04 20.14 1.92
CA GLY A 108 4.90 20.75 2.96
C GLY A 108 5.66 19.70 3.76
N THR A 109 5.35 19.56 5.06
CA THR A 109 5.96 18.57 5.94
C THR A 109 5.01 17.37 6.11
N ILE A 110 5.49 16.20 5.72
CA ILE A 110 4.72 14.96 5.63
C ILE A 110 5.09 14.03 6.78
N LEU A 111 4.10 13.31 7.34
CA LEU A 111 4.31 12.16 8.20
C LEU A 111 4.04 10.87 7.42
N ILE A 112 5.01 9.96 7.39
CA ILE A 112 4.86 8.59 6.88
C ILE A 112 4.99 7.64 8.06
N MET A 113 3.92 6.85 8.32
CA MET A 113 3.92 5.80 9.34
C MET A 113 3.79 4.45 8.65
N SER A 114 4.79 3.61 8.79
CA SER A 114 4.91 2.35 8.04
C SER A 114 4.81 1.10 8.92
N PRO A 115 4.36 -0.04 8.35
CA PRO A 115 4.18 -1.29 9.05
C PRO A 115 5.49 -2.09 9.14
N TRP A 116 5.38 -3.31 9.66
CA TRP A 116 6.51 -4.20 9.94
C TRP A 116 6.66 -5.36 8.93
N ASN A 117 5.65 -5.64 8.12
CA ASN A 117 5.61 -6.86 7.29
C ASN A 117 6.47 -6.78 6.01
N TYR A 118 6.54 -5.61 5.40
CA TYR A 118 7.48 -5.27 4.33
C TYR A 118 8.15 -3.94 4.70
N PRO A 119 9.01 -3.95 5.73
CA PRO A 119 9.45 -2.72 6.38
C PRO A 119 10.29 -1.82 5.46
N VAL A 120 11.09 -2.36 4.55
CA VAL A 120 11.88 -1.56 3.59
C VAL A 120 10.97 -0.95 2.54
N LEU A 121 10.19 -1.76 1.83
CA LEU A 121 9.33 -1.32 0.75
C LEU A 121 8.31 -0.29 1.23
N LEU A 122 7.51 -0.64 2.23
CA LEU A 122 6.39 0.18 2.70
C LEU A 122 6.84 1.43 3.50
N THR A 123 8.13 1.56 3.76
CA THR A 123 8.73 2.78 4.31
C THR A 123 9.33 3.66 3.22
N LEU A 124 10.13 3.08 2.34
CA LEU A 124 10.92 3.86 1.40
C LEU A 124 10.15 4.23 0.14
N GLU A 125 9.18 3.44 -0.31
CA GLU A 125 8.39 3.76 -1.49
C GLU A 125 7.55 5.03 -1.30
N PRO A 126 6.72 5.19 -0.25
CA PRO A 126 6.03 6.46 -0.02
C PRO A 126 7.00 7.61 0.31
N LEU A 127 8.19 7.34 0.86
CA LEU A 127 9.22 8.36 1.01
C LEU A 127 9.73 8.85 -0.35
N ILE A 128 10.02 7.94 -1.29
CA ILE A 128 10.45 8.28 -2.66
C ILE A 128 9.42 9.21 -3.33
N ASP A 129 8.14 8.87 -3.23
CA ASP A 129 7.04 9.64 -3.80
C ASP A 129 6.93 11.04 -3.17
N ALA A 130 7.03 11.12 -1.84
CA ALA A 130 6.99 12.38 -1.11
C ALA A 130 8.17 13.30 -1.46
N LEU A 131 9.39 12.74 -1.59
CA LEU A 131 10.58 13.49 -1.99
C LEU A 131 10.51 13.95 -3.44
N ALA A 132 10.01 13.10 -4.34
CA ALA A 132 9.78 13.45 -5.74
C ALA A 132 8.76 14.59 -5.87
N ALA A 133 7.74 14.62 -5.04
CA ALA A 133 6.77 15.71 -4.98
C ALA A 133 7.36 17.01 -4.42
N GLY A 134 8.47 16.95 -3.65
CA GLY A 134 9.20 18.11 -3.12
C GLY A 134 8.89 18.45 -1.67
N ASN A 135 8.44 17.50 -0.87
CA ASN A 135 8.13 17.66 0.55
C ASN A 135 9.35 17.46 1.43
N THR A 136 9.25 17.90 2.69
CA THR A 136 10.07 17.43 3.81
C THR A 136 9.32 16.30 4.53
N VAL A 137 10.02 15.33 5.12
CA VAL A 137 9.39 14.12 5.61
C VAL A 137 9.88 13.71 6.99
N ILE A 138 8.94 13.38 7.88
CA ILE A 138 9.20 12.54 9.05
C ILE A 138 8.71 11.13 8.76
N VAL A 139 9.59 10.15 8.96
CA VAL A 139 9.32 8.72 8.78
C VAL A 139 9.25 8.06 10.14
N LYS A 140 8.18 7.32 10.41
CA LYS A 140 7.98 6.54 11.63
C LYS A 140 7.80 5.05 11.28
N PRO A 141 8.89 4.26 11.26
CA PRO A 141 8.81 2.82 11.00
C PRO A 141 8.19 2.10 12.20
N SER A 142 7.73 0.87 11.98
CA SER A 142 7.20 0.04 13.04
C SER A 142 8.29 -0.38 14.05
N ALA A 143 7.94 -0.40 15.33
CA ALA A 143 8.80 -0.92 16.38
C ALA A 143 8.95 -2.47 16.35
N TYR A 144 8.12 -3.17 15.58
CA TYR A 144 8.15 -4.63 15.50
C TYR A 144 9.25 -5.16 14.57
N ALA A 145 9.81 -4.31 13.69
CA ALA A 145 10.96 -4.66 12.84
C ALA A 145 12.19 -3.80 13.23
N PRO A 146 12.77 -4.01 14.42
CA PRO A 146 13.79 -3.12 14.98
C PRO A 146 15.12 -3.20 14.22
N ALA A 147 15.53 -4.38 13.74
CA ALA A 147 16.78 -4.50 12.99
C ALA A 147 16.70 -3.77 11.65
N THR A 148 15.61 -3.97 10.91
CA THR A 148 15.38 -3.29 9.63
C THR A 148 15.24 -1.77 9.82
N SER A 149 14.51 -1.36 10.85
CA SER A 149 14.38 0.08 11.19
C SER A 149 15.72 0.74 11.51
N ALA A 150 16.65 0.03 12.19
CA ALA A 150 17.97 0.55 12.49
C ALA A 150 18.82 0.77 11.23
N VAL A 151 18.79 -0.18 10.28
CA VAL A 151 19.51 -0.03 9.00
C VAL A 151 18.90 1.10 8.17
N MET A 152 17.57 1.20 8.08
CA MET A 152 16.92 2.30 7.38
C MET A 152 17.23 3.66 8.03
N GLU A 153 17.28 3.74 9.35
CA GLU A 153 17.68 4.97 10.06
C GLU A 153 19.11 5.39 9.72
N MET A 154 20.03 4.44 9.62
CA MET A 154 21.42 4.68 9.19
C MET A 154 21.44 5.22 7.75
N ILE A 155 20.74 4.57 6.81
CA ILE A 155 20.61 5.02 5.42
C ILE A 155 20.08 6.46 5.35
N ILE A 156 19.02 6.77 6.09
CA ILE A 156 18.41 8.11 6.09
C ILE A 156 19.37 9.16 6.68
N LYS A 157 20.02 8.87 7.81
CA LYS A 157 20.95 9.79 8.49
C LYS A 157 22.17 10.13 7.64
N GLU A 158 22.73 9.17 6.91
CA GLU A 158 23.89 9.43 6.05
C GLU A 158 23.51 10.16 4.76
N THR A 159 22.26 9.99 4.30
CA THR A 159 21.78 10.52 3.02
C THR A 159 21.25 11.95 3.14
N TYR A 160 20.53 12.25 4.21
CA TYR A 160 19.76 13.47 4.34
C TYR A 160 19.99 14.21 5.64
N PRO A 161 20.03 15.55 5.61
CA PRO A 161 20.02 16.34 6.83
C PRO A 161 18.64 16.22 7.52
N PRO A 162 18.58 16.28 8.87
CA PRO A 162 17.35 16.04 9.64
C PRO A 162 16.22 17.04 9.36
N GLU A 163 16.55 18.25 8.93
CA GLU A 163 15.58 19.26 8.49
C GLU A 163 14.93 18.96 7.14
N TYR A 164 15.43 17.95 6.40
CA TYR A 164 14.82 17.49 5.16
C TYR A 164 14.10 16.16 5.34
N VAL A 165 14.79 15.14 5.80
CA VAL A 165 14.20 13.83 6.12
C VAL A 165 14.69 13.38 7.49
N ARG A 166 13.77 13.05 8.38
CA ARG A 166 14.07 12.49 9.69
C ARG A 166 13.33 11.19 9.92
N MET A 167 14.04 10.14 10.29
CA MET A 167 13.42 8.93 10.81
C MET A 167 13.34 9.01 12.34
N ILE A 168 12.16 8.66 12.88
CA ILE A 168 11.91 8.61 14.33
C ILE A 168 11.54 7.17 14.66
N THR A 169 12.44 6.44 15.25
CA THR A 169 12.22 5.08 15.76
C THR A 169 11.51 5.13 17.13
N GLY A 170 10.92 4.02 17.54
CA GLY A 170 10.22 3.91 18.82
C GLY A 170 8.82 3.30 18.69
N GLY A 171 8.07 3.27 19.79
CA GLY A 171 6.83 2.56 19.91
C GLY A 171 5.59 3.45 19.97
N ARG A 172 4.65 3.05 20.84
CA ARG A 172 3.35 3.71 20.99
C ARG A 172 3.48 5.17 21.47
N GLN A 173 4.46 5.45 22.31
CA GLN A 173 4.71 6.80 22.84
C GLN A 173 5.04 7.78 21.70
N GLU A 174 5.98 7.39 20.83
CA GLU A 174 6.39 8.20 19.69
C GLU A 174 5.26 8.36 18.67
N ASN A 175 4.47 7.29 18.44
CA ASN A 175 3.29 7.38 17.58
C ASN A 175 2.30 8.44 18.07
N GLN A 176 1.95 8.41 19.37
CA GLN A 176 1.04 9.38 19.96
C GLN A 176 1.61 10.80 19.91
N ALA A 177 2.90 10.96 20.25
CA ALA A 177 3.56 12.27 20.23
C ALA A 177 3.59 12.86 18.81
N LEU A 178 3.79 12.06 17.76
CA LEU A 178 3.73 12.49 16.37
C LEU A 178 2.30 12.85 15.94
N LEU A 179 1.32 12.04 16.26
CA LEU A 179 -0.07 12.26 15.85
C LEU A 179 -0.69 13.51 16.52
N THR A 180 -0.17 13.96 17.66
CA THR A 180 -0.58 15.23 18.25
C THR A 180 0.01 16.47 17.56
N GLN A 181 0.90 16.29 16.57
CA GLN A 181 1.49 17.39 15.83
C GLN A 181 0.71 17.68 14.54
N ARG A 182 0.77 18.93 14.09
CA ARG A 182 0.23 19.31 12.80
C ARG A 182 1.19 18.92 11.67
N PHE A 183 0.73 18.10 10.74
CA PHE A 183 1.37 17.80 9.46
C PHE A 183 0.54 18.38 8.31
N ASP A 184 1.16 18.53 7.14
CA ASP A 184 0.47 19.00 5.94
C ASP A 184 -0.14 17.83 5.13
N LYS A 185 0.33 16.60 5.38
CA LYS A 185 -0.25 15.32 4.92
C LYS A 185 0.23 14.19 5.82
N ILE A 186 -0.60 13.17 6.01
CA ILE A 186 -0.22 11.92 6.69
C ILE A 186 -0.44 10.75 5.71
N PHE A 187 0.56 9.89 5.60
CA PHE A 187 0.48 8.59 4.92
C PHE A 187 0.67 7.50 5.97
N PHE A 188 -0.28 6.61 6.07
CA PHE A 188 -0.27 5.53 7.06
C PHE A 188 -0.55 4.19 6.39
N THR A 189 0.28 3.20 6.67
CA THR A 189 0.05 1.80 6.32
C THR A 189 0.02 0.96 7.59
N GLY A 190 -1.06 0.20 7.79
CA GLY A 190 -1.20 -0.65 8.99
C GLY A 190 -2.61 -1.13 9.27
N GLY A 191 -2.90 -1.48 10.52
CA GLY A 191 -4.19 -2.01 10.92
C GLY A 191 -5.28 -0.94 11.06
N LYS A 192 -6.54 -1.34 10.81
CA LYS A 192 -7.75 -0.47 10.85
C LYS A 192 -7.89 0.35 12.13
N THR A 193 -7.57 -0.24 13.30
CA THR A 193 -7.69 0.45 14.59
C THR A 193 -6.80 1.68 14.67
N VAL A 194 -5.52 1.55 14.27
CA VAL A 194 -4.58 2.67 14.25
C VAL A 194 -4.92 3.64 13.13
N GLY A 195 -5.38 3.17 11.97
CA GLY A 195 -5.87 4.02 10.88
C GLY A 195 -6.99 4.96 11.31
N ARG A 196 -7.97 4.46 12.10
CA ARG A 196 -9.02 5.30 12.69
C ARG A 196 -8.46 6.32 13.70
N GLU A 197 -7.42 5.96 14.45
CA GLU A 197 -6.74 6.90 15.36
C GLU A 197 -6.02 8.00 14.59
N VAL A 198 -5.33 7.65 13.50
CA VAL A 198 -4.70 8.63 12.60
C VAL A 198 -5.73 9.63 12.05
N LEU A 199 -6.90 9.15 11.59
CA LEU A 199 -7.97 10.02 11.09
C LEU A 199 -8.51 10.97 12.17
N ARG A 200 -8.70 10.49 13.40
CA ARG A 200 -9.18 11.34 14.49
C ARG A 200 -8.21 12.49 14.77
N HIS A 201 -6.91 12.20 14.85
CA HIS A 201 -5.90 13.23 15.06
C HIS A 201 -5.75 14.18 13.85
N ALA A 202 -5.83 13.65 12.63
CA ALA A 202 -5.78 14.45 11.42
C ALA A 202 -6.94 15.45 11.31
N ALA A 203 -8.12 15.08 11.80
CA ALA A 203 -9.32 15.93 11.82
C ALA A 203 -9.12 17.24 12.58
N GLU A 204 -8.32 17.24 13.67
CA GLU A 204 -8.04 18.44 14.47
C GLU A 204 -7.39 19.57 13.64
N TYR A 205 -6.65 19.21 12.60
CA TYR A 205 -5.92 20.15 11.75
C TYR A 205 -6.40 20.15 10.29
N LEU A 206 -7.45 19.39 9.97
CA LEU A 206 -7.93 19.13 8.61
C LEU A 206 -6.80 18.59 7.69
N THR A 207 -5.90 17.82 8.28
CA THR A 207 -4.77 17.23 7.54
C THR A 207 -5.27 16.14 6.59
N PRO A 208 -4.98 16.22 5.28
CA PRO A 208 -5.28 15.15 4.33
C PRO A 208 -4.56 13.86 4.72
N VAL A 209 -5.26 12.72 4.64
CA VAL A 209 -4.72 11.40 4.99
C VAL A 209 -4.80 10.47 3.79
N THR A 210 -3.80 9.61 3.63
CA THR A 210 -3.87 8.39 2.81
C THR A 210 -3.70 7.21 3.75
N LEU A 211 -4.61 6.24 3.68
CA LEU A 211 -4.61 5.04 4.52
C LEU A 211 -4.52 3.80 3.65
N GLU A 212 -3.50 3.00 3.87
CA GLU A 212 -3.34 1.67 3.32
C GLU A 212 -3.58 0.66 4.46
N LEU A 213 -4.72 0.01 4.40
CA LEU A 213 -5.18 -0.91 5.44
C LEU A 213 -5.27 -2.34 4.90
N GLY A 214 -5.62 -3.27 5.74
CA GLY A 214 -5.83 -4.66 5.33
C GLY A 214 -7.29 -5.01 5.11
N GLY A 215 -7.55 -6.28 4.97
CA GLY A 215 -8.88 -6.86 4.84
C GLY A 215 -8.82 -8.34 4.57
N LYS A 216 -9.97 -9.01 4.58
CA LYS A 216 -10.05 -10.42 4.19
C LYS A 216 -10.16 -10.54 2.68
N SER A 217 -9.01 -10.64 1.99
CA SER A 217 -8.92 -10.69 0.53
C SER A 217 -9.39 -12.06 0.00
N PRO A 218 -10.53 -12.13 -0.73
CA PRO A 218 -11.04 -13.37 -1.28
C PRO A 218 -10.22 -13.87 -2.46
N CYS A 219 -10.11 -15.19 -2.57
CA CYS A 219 -9.60 -15.89 -3.73
C CYS A 219 -10.70 -16.80 -4.28
N ILE A 220 -11.41 -16.35 -5.32
CA ILE A 220 -12.49 -17.10 -5.95
C ILE A 220 -11.90 -18.03 -7.01
N VAL A 221 -12.26 -19.30 -6.98
CA VAL A 221 -11.83 -20.31 -7.97
C VAL A 221 -13.05 -20.98 -8.56
N ASP A 222 -13.32 -20.75 -9.84
CA ASP A 222 -14.47 -21.36 -10.50
C ASP A 222 -14.13 -22.71 -11.16
N SER A 223 -15.17 -23.42 -11.61
CA SER A 223 -15.06 -24.76 -12.21
C SER A 223 -14.26 -24.79 -13.52
N THR A 224 -14.02 -23.63 -14.16
CA THR A 224 -13.25 -23.54 -15.41
C THR A 224 -11.75 -23.30 -15.17
N ALA A 225 -11.35 -23.06 -13.92
CA ALA A 225 -9.97 -22.72 -13.56
C ALA A 225 -9.00 -23.86 -13.88
N LYS A 226 -7.78 -23.50 -14.32
CA LYS A 226 -6.69 -24.46 -14.50
C LYS A 226 -6.10 -24.82 -13.13
N ILE A 227 -6.71 -25.82 -12.46
CA ILE A 227 -6.46 -26.18 -11.07
C ILE A 227 -4.96 -26.26 -10.70
N PRO A 228 -4.06 -26.96 -11.44
CA PRO A 228 -2.65 -27.03 -11.05
C PRO A 228 -1.95 -25.68 -11.07
N LEU A 229 -2.33 -24.80 -12.01
CA LEU A 229 -1.77 -23.45 -12.10
C LEU A 229 -2.34 -22.53 -11.01
N ALA A 230 -3.65 -22.62 -10.78
CA ALA A 230 -4.31 -21.88 -9.69
C ALA A 230 -3.70 -22.23 -8.33
N ALA A 231 -3.59 -23.52 -8.01
CA ALA A 231 -2.95 -24.00 -6.78
C ALA A 231 -1.52 -23.43 -6.61
N ARG A 232 -0.70 -23.47 -7.66
CA ARG A 232 0.67 -22.94 -7.63
C ARG A 232 0.72 -21.47 -7.28
N ARG A 233 -0.13 -20.65 -7.92
CA ARG A 233 -0.19 -19.20 -7.74
C ARG A 233 -0.81 -18.81 -6.41
N ILE A 234 -1.81 -19.55 -5.95
CA ILE A 234 -2.43 -19.36 -4.64
C ILE A 234 -1.43 -19.66 -3.54
N VAL A 235 -0.73 -20.80 -3.62
CA VAL A 235 0.29 -21.21 -2.62
C VAL A 235 1.41 -20.19 -2.55
N PHE A 236 1.91 -19.70 -3.69
CA PHE A 236 2.90 -18.62 -3.72
C PHE A 236 2.38 -17.36 -3.03
N GLY A 237 1.23 -16.83 -3.45
CA GLY A 237 0.72 -15.56 -2.92
C GLY A 237 0.25 -15.64 -1.47
N LYS A 238 -0.21 -16.82 -1.02
CA LYS A 238 -0.63 -17.02 0.36
C LYS A 238 0.54 -17.12 1.32
N TYR A 239 1.58 -17.88 0.98
CA TYR A 239 2.63 -18.22 1.95
C TYR A 239 3.89 -17.37 1.82
N LEU A 240 3.95 -16.46 0.84
CA LEU A 240 4.95 -15.41 0.80
C LEU A 240 4.93 -14.62 2.12
N ASN A 241 6.09 -14.33 2.71
CA ASN A 241 6.22 -13.69 4.02
C ASN A 241 5.40 -14.39 5.13
N CYS A 242 5.25 -15.72 5.05
CA CYS A 242 4.39 -16.52 5.94
C CYS A 242 2.93 -16.01 6.00
N GLY A 243 2.40 -15.46 4.90
CA GLY A 243 1.05 -14.90 4.84
C GLY A 243 0.86 -13.56 5.55
N GLN A 244 1.92 -12.94 6.03
CA GLN A 244 1.90 -11.61 6.69
C GLN A 244 1.88 -10.49 5.65
N THR A 245 0.87 -10.51 4.78
CA THR A 245 0.74 -9.65 3.60
C THR A 245 -0.70 -9.17 3.49
N CYS A 246 -0.90 -7.86 3.42
CA CYS A 246 -2.23 -7.23 3.35
C CYS A 246 -3.06 -7.64 2.12
N VAL A 247 -2.40 -8.12 1.07
CA VAL A 247 -3.01 -8.63 -0.15
C VAL A 247 -2.89 -10.16 -0.28
N ALA A 248 -2.43 -10.89 0.74
CA ALA A 248 -2.44 -12.36 0.69
C ALA A 248 -3.87 -12.88 0.48
N PRO A 249 -4.08 -13.93 -0.32
CA PRO A 249 -5.35 -14.66 -0.29
C PRO A 249 -5.70 -15.01 1.15
N ASP A 250 -6.72 -14.37 1.72
CA ASP A 250 -7.06 -14.57 3.13
C ASP A 250 -7.93 -15.83 3.29
N TYR A 251 -8.78 -16.10 2.31
CA TYR A 251 -9.58 -17.32 2.18
C TYR A 251 -9.84 -17.66 0.72
N ILE A 252 -10.19 -18.92 0.46
CA ILE A 252 -10.64 -19.38 -0.85
C ILE A 252 -12.16 -19.52 -0.83
N LEU A 253 -12.83 -19.03 -1.88
CA LEU A 253 -14.18 -19.40 -2.27
C LEU A 253 -14.07 -20.31 -3.51
N CYS A 254 -14.31 -21.60 -3.34
CA CYS A 254 -14.13 -22.62 -4.37
C CYS A 254 -15.48 -23.11 -4.89
N ASP A 255 -15.63 -23.24 -6.20
CA ASP A 255 -16.78 -23.98 -6.77
C ASP A 255 -16.80 -25.41 -6.18
N VAL A 256 -17.95 -25.82 -5.67
CA VAL A 256 -18.10 -27.08 -4.96
C VAL A 256 -17.66 -28.30 -5.80
N SER A 257 -17.83 -28.23 -7.12
CA SER A 257 -17.48 -29.33 -8.05
C SER A 257 -15.99 -29.59 -8.19
N ILE A 258 -15.13 -28.62 -7.84
CA ILE A 258 -13.67 -28.74 -7.98
C ILE A 258 -12.94 -28.77 -6.62
N LYS A 259 -13.66 -28.73 -5.50
CA LYS A 259 -13.08 -28.62 -4.14
C LYS A 259 -11.96 -29.63 -3.91
N ASP A 260 -12.25 -30.92 -4.08
CA ASP A 260 -11.28 -31.98 -3.75
C ASP A 260 -10.03 -31.94 -4.65
N ALA A 261 -10.24 -31.66 -5.95
CA ALA A 261 -9.14 -31.52 -6.90
C ALA A 261 -8.26 -30.31 -6.57
N LEU A 262 -8.85 -29.20 -6.17
CA LEU A 262 -8.13 -27.98 -5.78
C LEU A 262 -7.35 -28.22 -4.48
N LEU A 263 -7.95 -28.82 -3.46
CA LEU A 263 -7.29 -29.15 -2.19
C LEU A 263 -6.09 -30.07 -2.40
N ALA A 264 -6.24 -31.14 -3.19
CA ALA A 264 -5.13 -32.05 -3.53
C ALA A 264 -4.00 -31.32 -4.27
N ALA A 265 -4.35 -30.41 -5.20
CA ALA A 265 -3.37 -29.62 -5.92
C ALA A 265 -2.62 -28.62 -5.02
N ILE A 266 -3.31 -27.98 -4.07
CA ILE A 266 -2.72 -27.06 -3.08
C ILE A 266 -1.75 -27.82 -2.19
N GLN A 267 -2.13 -28.99 -1.64
CA GLN A 267 -1.24 -29.81 -0.81
C GLN A 267 0.04 -30.19 -1.55
N LYS A 268 -0.10 -30.66 -2.81
CA LYS A 268 1.05 -30.97 -3.68
C LYS A 268 1.96 -29.77 -3.90
N GLU A 269 1.39 -28.59 -4.13
CA GLU A 269 2.19 -27.38 -4.35
C GLU A 269 2.84 -26.87 -3.06
N ILE A 270 2.24 -27.04 -1.89
CA ILE A 270 2.88 -26.74 -0.59
C ILE A 270 4.13 -27.62 -0.43
N THR A 271 3.99 -28.94 -0.59
CA THR A 271 5.15 -29.86 -0.53
C THR A 271 6.22 -29.49 -1.57
N ARG A 272 5.81 -29.15 -2.79
CA ARG A 272 6.75 -28.77 -3.86
C ARG A 272 7.53 -27.50 -3.54
N GLN A 273 6.88 -26.47 -2.96
CA GLN A 273 7.50 -25.16 -2.72
C GLN A 273 8.26 -25.09 -1.39
N PHE A 274 7.79 -25.81 -0.36
CA PHE A 274 8.33 -25.69 0.99
C PHE A 274 9.00 -26.98 1.49
N GLY A 275 8.86 -28.11 0.78
CA GLY A 275 9.34 -29.43 1.20
C GLY A 275 8.38 -30.15 2.14
N ASP A 276 8.74 -31.38 2.53
CA ASP A 276 7.92 -32.20 3.44
C ASP A 276 7.95 -31.67 4.88
N ARG A 277 8.96 -30.86 5.22
CA ARG A 277 9.17 -30.27 6.55
C ARG A 277 9.34 -28.75 6.42
N PRO A 278 8.26 -27.98 6.20
CA PRO A 278 8.33 -26.54 5.94
C PRO A 278 9.03 -25.74 7.04
N LEU A 279 8.94 -26.18 8.31
CA LEU A 279 9.58 -25.51 9.44
C LEU A 279 11.11 -25.59 9.39
N ASP A 280 11.69 -26.60 8.72
CA ASP A 280 13.13 -26.75 8.53
C ASP A 280 13.66 -26.04 7.28
N ASN A 281 12.76 -25.54 6.42
CA ASN A 281 13.16 -24.86 5.19
C ASN A 281 13.84 -23.50 5.52
N PRO A 282 15.11 -23.29 5.12
CA PRO A 282 15.86 -22.07 5.44
C PRO A 282 15.32 -20.81 4.74
N ASP A 283 14.56 -21.00 3.65
CA ASP A 283 13.95 -19.90 2.88
C ASP A 283 12.53 -19.56 3.36
N TYR A 284 11.94 -20.41 4.23
CA TYR A 284 10.66 -20.08 4.84
C TYR A 284 10.85 -19.14 6.03
N GLY A 285 10.09 -18.04 6.05
CA GLY A 285 10.19 -16.99 7.05
C GLY A 285 9.67 -17.38 8.45
N LYS A 286 9.37 -16.38 9.26
CA LYS A 286 8.80 -16.56 10.60
C LYS A 286 7.73 -15.50 10.88
N ILE A 287 6.90 -15.74 11.88
CA ILE A 287 5.97 -14.74 12.40
C ILE A 287 6.77 -13.68 13.18
N ILE A 288 6.38 -12.43 13.02
CA ILE A 288 7.17 -11.28 13.50
C ILE A 288 7.45 -11.29 15.00
N ASN A 289 6.53 -11.75 15.83
CA ASN A 289 6.68 -11.83 17.29
C ASN A 289 5.71 -12.85 17.92
N GLU A 290 5.94 -13.16 19.20
CA GLU A 290 5.13 -14.10 19.99
C GLU A 290 3.64 -13.73 20.02
N LYS A 291 3.31 -12.46 20.20
CA LYS A 291 1.91 -12.00 20.24
C LYS A 291 1.15 -12.39 18.96
N HIS A 292 1.74 -12.18 17.79
CA HIS A 292 1.11 -12.55 16.52
C HIS A 292 1.15 -14.07 16.29
N PHE A 293 2.19 -14.72 16.75
CA PHE A 293 2.30 -16.18 16.71
C PHE A 293 1.16 -16.83 17.49
N GLU A 294 0.95 -16.47 18.76
CA GLU A 294 -0.12 -16.98 19.60
C GLU A 294 -1.52 -16.64 19.04
N ARG A 295 -1.68 -15.41 18.53
CA ARG A 295 -2.94 -15.01 17.87
C ARG A 295 -3.28 -15.92 16.70
N ILE A 296 -2.31 -16.23 15.83
CA ILE A 296 -2.54 -17.09 14.66
C ILE A 296 -2.84 -18.53 15.10
N LEU A 297 -2.14 -19.06 16.09
CA LEU A 297 -2.43 -20.39 16.63
C LEU A 297 -3.84 -20.47 17.21
N GLY A 298 -4.32 -19.40 17.84
CA GLY A 298 -5.68 -19.31 18.36
C GLY A 298 -6.79 -19.31 17.29
N LEU A 299 -6.45 -19.10 16.01
CA LEU A 299 -7.39 -19.18 14.90
C LEU A 299 -7.54 -20.60 14.32
N ILE A 300 -6.73 -21.55 14.75
CA ILE A 300 -6.69 -22.91 14.18
C ILE A 300 -7.72 -23.81 14.86
N ALA A 301 -8.72 -24.24 14.10
CA ALA A 301 -9.57 -25.39 14.46
C ALA A 301 -8.87 -26.67 14.00
N LYS A 302 -8.29 -27.43 14.93
CA LYS A 302 -7.41 -28.57 14.62
C LYS A 302 -8.11 -29.67 13.84
N GLU A 303 -9.40 -29.88 14.07
CA GLU A 303 -10.25 -30.84 13.40
C GLU A 303 -10.52 -30.52 11.93
N LYS A 304 -10.23 -29.28 11.52
CA LYS A 304 -10.46 -28.78 10.15
C LYS A 304 -9.17 -28.75 9.30
N ILE A 305 -8.03 -29.13 9.90
CA ILE A 305 -6.74 -29.15 9.20
C ILE A 305 -6.70 -30.33 8.22
N ILE A 306 -6.34 -30.05 6.97
CA ILE A 306 -6.07 -31.09 5.96
C ILE A 306 -4.58 -31.22 5.64
N CYS A 307 -3.78 -30.17 5.87
CA CYS A 307 -2.31 -30.25 5.84
C CYS A 307 -1.72 -29.10 6.65
N GLY A 308 -0.51 -29.27 7.14
CA GLY A 308 0.16 -28.32 8.03
C GLY A 308 -0.35 -28.41 9.47
N GLY A 309 -0.35 -27.28 10.17
CA GLY A 309 -0.76 -27.19 11.57
C GLY A 309 0.40 -27.31 12.56
N GLU A 310 1.57 -27.72 12.11
CA GLU A 310 2.78 -27.77 12.95
C GLU A 310 3.29 -26.34 13.21
N SER A 311 3.85 -26.17 14.40
CA SER A 311 4.43 -24.88 14.79
C SER A 311 5.63 -25.08 15.72
N ASP A 312 6.52 -24.10 15.71
CA ASP A 312 7.69 -24.05 16.59
C ASP A 312 7.78 -22.66 17.22
N SER A 313 7.49 -22.58 18.52
CA SER A 313 7.53 -21.34 19.29
C SER A 313 8.94 -20.78 19.46
N SER A 314 9.97 -21.63 19.43
CA SER A 314 11.36 -21.20 19.57
C SER A 314 11.87 -20.40 18.36
N THR A 315 11.34 -20.73 17.17
CA THR A 315 11.65 -20.05 15.91
C THR A 315 10.52 -19.13 15.42
N LEU A 316 9.37 -19.11 16.10
CA LEU A 316 8.15 -18.41 15.73
C LEU A 316 7.64 -18.81 14.33
N ARG A 317 7.79 -20.09 13.96
CA ARG A 317 7.34 -20.62 12.68
C ARG A 317 6.04 -21.39 12.83
N ILE A 318 5.13 -21.19 11.89
CA ILE A 318 3.89 -21.95 11.70
C ILE A 318 3.91 -22.48 10.28
N ALA A 319 3.72 -23.78 10.11
CA ALA A 319 3.72 -24.41 8.79
C ALA A 319 2.59 -23.86 7.89
N PRO A 320 2.76 -23.86 6.57
CA PRO A 320 1.67 -23.63 5.65
C PRO A 320 0.50 -24.54 5.96
N THR A 321 -0.64 -23.96 6.36
CA THR A 321 -1.77 -24.71 6.91
C THR A 321 -3.02 -24.46 6.07
N VAL A 322 -3.69 -25.53 5.67
CA VAL A 322 -4.96 -25.46 4.92
C VAL A 322 -6.09 -26.03 5.78
N LEU A 323 -7.19 -25.28 5.87
CA LEU A 323 -8.38 -25.64 6.62
C LEU A 323 -9.55 -25.87 5.65
N THR A 324 -10.32 -26.93 5.86
CA THR A 324 -11.55 -27.22 5.11
C THR A 324 -12.75 -27.27 6.05
N ASP A 325 -13.95 -27.33 5.46
CA ASP A 325 -15.23 -27.33 6.19
C ASP A 325 -15.36 -26.15 7.18
N VAL A 326 -14.80 -25.01 6.75
CA VAL A 326 -14.81 -23.74 7.47
C VAL A 326 -16.15 -23.05 7.22
N SER A 327 -16.70 -22.44 8.27
CA SER A 327 -17.88 -21.57 8.22
C SER A 327 -17.48 -20.13 8.58
N TRP A 328 -18.37 -19.18 8.31
CA TRP A 328 -18.16 -17.77 8.68
C TRP A 328 -18.12 -17.54 10.20
N ASP A 329 -18.60 -18.49 11.01
CA ASP A 329 -18.59 -18.42 12.46
C ASP A 329 -17.26 -18.92 13.07
N ASP A 330 -16.37 -19.51 12.27
CA ASP A 330 -15.07 -19.99 12.74
C ASP A 330 -14.13 -18.81 13.07
N PRO A 331 -13.29 -18.92 14.10
CA PRO A 331 -12.35 -17.87 14.50
C PRO A 331 -11.47 -17.37 13.35
N VAL A 332 -11.03 -18.25 12.45
CA VAL A 332 -10.21 -17.92 11.28
C VAL A 332 -10.92 -16.99 10.28
N MET A 333 -12.25 -16.91 10.34
CA MET A 333 -13.06 -16.03 9.48
C MET A 333 -13.44 -14.71 10.16
N GLY A 334 -13.27 -14.58 11.48
CA GLY A 334 -13.66 -13.39 12.25
C GLY A 334 -12.76 -12.17 12.07
N GLU A 335 -11.52 -12.36 11.60
CA GLU A 335 -10.55 -11.28 11.38
C GLU A 335 -9.64 -11.57 10.17
N GLU A 336 -8.87 -10.57 9.73
CA GLU A 336 -7.78 -10.76 8.77
C GLU A 336 -6.72 -11.69 9.38
N ILE A 337 -6.39 -12.79 8.71
CA ILE A 337 -5.51 -13.83 9.26
C ILE A 337 -4.09 -13.31 9.44
N PHE A 338 -3.55 -12.63 8.44
CA PHE A 338 -2.18 -12.10 8.43
C PHE A 338 -1.15 -13.15 8.90
N GLY A 339 -1.27 -14.35 8.34
CA GLY A 339 -0.51 -15.54 8.72
C GLY A 339 -0.71 -16.71 7.75
N PRO A 340 -0.02 -17.85 7.97
CA PRO A 340 0.05 -18.94 7.01
C PRO A 340 -1.13 -19.94 7.10
N LEU A 341 -2.34 -19.45 7.39
CA LEU A 341 -3.56 -20.26 7.42
C LEU A 341 -4.42 -19.94 6.20
N LEU A 342 -4.87 -20.94 5.47
CA LEU A 342 -5.69 -20.84 4.28
C LEU A 342 -7.01 -21.60 4.44
N PRO A 343 -8.07 -20.96 4.93
CA PRO A 343 -9.39 -21.55 4.97
C PRO A 343 -10.01 -21.63 3.57
N VAL A 344 -10.68 -22.76 3.30
CA VAL A 344 -11.36 -23.04 2.04
C VAL A 344 -12.84 -23.23 2.28
N LEU A 345 -13.65 -22.32 1.74
CA LEU A 345 -15.10 -22.38 1.69
C LEU A 345 -15.55 -22.73 0.27
N THR A 346 -16.78 -23.20 0.13
CA THR A 346 -17.37 -23.55 -1.17
C THR A 346 -18.57 -22.68 -1.50
N TYR A 347 -18.89 -22.60 -2.79
CA TYR A 347 -20.11 -22.03 -3.31
C TYR A 347 -20.69 -22.91 -4.42
N SER A 348 -22.00 -22.81 -4.66
CA SER A 348 -22.72 -23.57 -5.68
C SER A 348 -22.99 -22.76 -6.96
N SER A 349 -22.87 -21.44 -6.89
CA SER A 349 -23.02 -20.55 -8.06
C SER A 349 -22.16 -19.31 -7.92
N LEU A 350 -21.69 -18.78 -9.04
CA LEU A 350 -20.90 -17.55 -9.05
C LEU A 350 -21.64 -16.36 -8.41
N ASP A 351 -22.98 -16.30 -8.56
CA ASP A 351 -23.78 -15.27 -7.90
C ASP A 351 -23.77 -15.38 -6.37
N GLU A 352 -23.68 -16.58 -5.84
CA GLU A 352 -23.49 -16.82 -4.41
C GLU A 352 -22.13 -16.30 -3.96
N ALA A 353 -21.05 -16.65 -4.68
CA ALA A 353 -19.71 -16.15 -4.36
C ALA A 353 -19.64 -14.62 -4.37
N ILE A 354 -20.22 -13.96 -5.38
CA ILE A 354 -20.29 -12.49 -5.47
C ILE A 354 -21.08 -11.92 -4.30
N ARG A 355 -22.26 -12.46 -3.97
CA ARG A 355 -23.04 -12.00 -2.80
C ARG A 355 -22.27 -12.17 -1.50
N THR A 356 -21.55 -13.28 -1.36
CA THR A 356 -20.71 -13.52 -0.18
C THR A 356 -19.62 -12.45 -0.04
N VAL A 357 -18.90 -12.11 -1.11
CA VAL A 357 -17.89 -11.05 -1.10
C VAL A 357 -18.51 -9.70 -0.76
N GLU A 358 -19.62 -9.33 -1.40
CA GLU A 358 -20.28 -8.03 -1.21
C GLU A 358 -21.00 -7.89 0.14
N SER A 359 -21.28 -8.98 0.84
CA SER A 359 -21.84 -8.94 2.20
C SER A 359 -20.82 -8.60 3.29
N HIS A 360 -19.53 -8.53 2.93
CA HIS A 360 -18.42 -8.22 3.83
C HIS A 360 -17.78 -6.87 3.48
N PRO A 361 -17.00 -6.28 4.39
CA PRO A 361 -16.25 -5.06 4.09
C PRO A 361 -15.35 -5.22 2.86
N HIS A 362 -15.31 -4.21 2.00
CA HIS A 362 -14.53 -4.24 0.76
C HIS A 362 -13.06 -4.53 1.03
N PRO A 363 -12.50 -5.61 0.45
CA PRO A 363 -11.12 -6.04 0.68
C PRO A 363 -10.13 -5.15 -0.05
N LEU A 364 -8.87 -5.17 0.40
CA LEU A 364 -7.76 -4.53 -0.32
C LEU A 364 -7.48 -5.23 -1.65
N ALA A 365 -7.59 -6.56 -1.69
CA ALA A 365 -7.40 -7.32 -2.93
C ALA A 365 -8.50 -8.35 -3.15
N LEU A 366 -8.74 -8.66 -4.44
CA LEU A 366 -9.59 -9.77 -4.89
C LEU A 366 -8.88 -10.55 -5.99
N TYR A 367 -8.96 -11.88 -5.92
CA TYR A 367 -8.39 -12.80 -6.91
C TYR A 367 -9.47 -13.68 -7.50
N PHE A 368 -9.47 -13.83 -8.82
CA PHE A 368 -10.43 -14.69 -9.50
C PHE A 368 -9.74 -15.58 -10.52
N PHE A 369 -9.83 -16.89 -10.32
CA PHE A 369 -9.32 -17.92 -11.22
C PHE A 369 -10.47 -18.47 -12.05
N SER A 370 -10.45 -18.23 -13.36
CA SER A 370 -11.48 -18.62 -14.31
C SER A 370 -10.96 -18.52 -15.74
N GLU A 371 -11.37 -19.42 -16.61
CA GLU A 371 -11.18 -19.30 -18.06
C GLU A 371 -12.41 -18.65 -18.76
N ASP A 372 -13.54 -18.51 -18.06
CA ASP A 372 -14.74 -17.86 -18.60
C ASP A 372 -14.65 -16.35 -18.53
N LYS A 373 -14.50 -15.70 -19.70
CA LYS A 373 -14.42 -14.23 -19.82
C LYS A 373 -15.70 -13.50 -19.36
N LYS A 374 -16.86 -14.12 -19.45
CA LYS A 374 -18.12 -13.54 -18.97
C LYS A 374 -18.15 -13.54 -17.44
N ALA A 375 -17.72 -14.65 -16.83
CA ALA A 375 -17.57 -14.75 -15.39
C ALA A 375 -16.54 -13.74 -14.86
N GLN A 376 -15.37 -13.61 -15.54
CA GLN A 376 -14.35 -12.61 -15.18
C GLN A 376 -14.93 -11.20 -15.19
N LYS A 377 -15.63 -10.82 -16.29
CA LYS A 377 -16.25 -9.50 -16.37
C LYS A 377 -17.29 -9.30 -15.29
N LYS A 378 -18.12 -10.30 -15.01
CA LYS A 378 -19.19 -10.23 -13.99
C LYS A 378 -18.61 -9.96 -12.60
N VAL A 379 -17.53 -10.66 -12.20
CA VAL A 379 -16.85 -10.43 -10.91
C VAL A 379 -16.28 -9.03 -10.86
N LEU A 380 -15.58 -8.58 -11.91
CA LEU A 380 -14.98 -7.24 -11.96
C LEU A 380 -16.03 -6.10 -11.95
N ASP A 381 -17.22 -6.33 -12.52
CA ASP A 381 -18.28 -5.33 -12.56
C ASP A 381 -19.08 -5.24 -11.25
N LEU A 382 -19.16 -6.34 -10.49
CA LEU A 382 -20.09 -6.45 -9.35
C LEU A 382 -19.39 -6.47 -7.98
N CYS A 383 -18.11 -6.82 -7.92
CA CYS A 383 -17.37 -6.81 -6.65
C CYS A 383 -16.60 -5.51 -6.47
N HIS A 384 -16.61 -4.96 -5.25
CA HIS A 384 -15.88 -3.76 -4.87
C HIS A 384 -14.61 -4.11 -4.08
N PHE A 385 -13.45 -3.73 -4.58
CA PHE A 385 -12.14 -4.02 -3.97
C PHE A 385 -11.09 -3.01 -4.41
N GLY A 386 -9.96 -2.93 -3.70
CA GLY A 386 -8.88 -2.01 -4.03
C GLY A 386 -8.16 -2.35 -5.33
N GLY A 387 -7.67 -3.56 -5.46
CA GLY A 387 -6.99 -4.08 -6.64
C GLY A 387 -7.02 -5.59 -6.70
N GLY A 388 -6.48 -6.22 -7.76
CA GLY A 388 -6.54 -7.69 -7.82
C GLY A 388 -5.95 -8.28 -9.08
N CYS A 389 -6.08 -9.60 -9.20
CA CYS A 389 -5.60 -10.35 -10.36
C CYS A 389 -6.67 -11.30 -10.90
N ILE A 390 -6.71 -11.43 -12.21
CA ILE A 390 -7.38 -12.55 -12.89
C ILE A 390 -6.32 -13.62 -13.16
N ASN A 391 -6.60 -14.85 -12.71
CA ASN A 391 -5.73 -16.01 -12.86
C ASN A 391 -4.34 -15.87 -12.22
N ASP A 392 -4.17 -14.96 -11.27
CA ASP A 392 -2.96 -14.84 -10.45
C ASP A 392 -3.28 -14.28 -9.06
N THR A 393 -2.27 -14.10 -8.22
CA THR A 393 -2.37 -13.48 -6.91
C THR A 393 -1.28 -12.43 -6.74
N ILE A 394 -1.47 -11.46 -5.88
CA ILE A 394 -0.54 -10.43 -5.39
C ILE A 394 0.22 -9.58 -6.43
N ILE A 395 0.51 -10.06 -7.64
CA ILE A 395 1.40 -9.39 -8.60
C ILE A 395 0.90 -8.03 -9.12
N HIS A 396 -0.37 -7.67 -8.90
CA HIS A 396 -0.92 -6.37 -9.29
C HIS A 396 -0.21 -5.19 -8.60
N LEU A 397 0.42 -5.42 -7.44
CA LEU A 397 1.20 -4.40 -6.73
C LEU A 397 2.63 -4.24 -7.25
N ALA A 398 3.15 -5.18 -8.06
CA ALA A 398 4.55 -5.19 -8.47
C ALA A 398 4.84 -4.27 -9.69
N THR A 399 4.12 -3.16 -9.83
CA THR A 399 4.31 -2.21 -10.93
C THR A 399 4.00 -0.78 -10.52
N SER A 400 4.92 0.14 -10.82
CA SER A 400 4.71 1.59 -10.66
C SER A 400 3.76 2.20 -11.72
N ALA A 401 3.26 1.38 -12.66
CA ALA A 401 2.36 1.84 -13.72
C ALA A 401 0.88 1.86 -13.32
N MET A 402 0.52 1.17 -12.24
CA MET A 402 -0.83 1.10 -11.70
C MET A 402 -0.87 1.66 -10.28
N PRO A 403 -1.95 2.35 -9.88
CA PRO A 403 -2.13 2.76 -8.49
C PRO A 403 -2.33 1.53 -7.60
N PHE A 404 -1.87 1.63 -6.35
CA PHE A 404 -2.18 0.70 -5.29
C PHE A 404 -2.91 1.44 -4.17
N GLY A 405 -4.01 0.89 -3.69
CA GLY A 405 -4.80 1.47 -2.61
C GLY A 405 -6.11 0.74 -2.38
N GLY A 406 -6.66 0.92 -1.18
CA GLY A 406 -7.90 0.30 -0.75
C GLY A 406 -9.14 1.17 -0.99
N VAL A 407 -10.31 0.60 -0.70
CA VAL A 407 -11.61 1.27 -0.75
C VAL A 407 -12.43 0.94 0.49
N GLY A 408 -13.14 1.93 1.05
CA GLY A 408 -13.93 1.73 2.26
C GLY A 408 -13.06 1.37 3.47
N GLU A 409 -13.27 0.18 4.05
CA GLU A 409 -12.51 -0.27 5.22
C GLU A 409 -11.09 -0.75 4.92
N SER A 410 -10.76 -0.99 3.65
CA SER A 410 -9.39 -1.37 3.25
C SER A 410 -8.46 -0.20 2.98
N GLY A 411 -8.99 1.04 2.90
CA GLY A 411 -8.15 2.21 2.74
C GLY A 411 -8.85 3.41 2.12
N MET A 412 -8.09 4.51 1.98
CA MET A 412 -8.49 5.72 1.26
C MET A 412 -7.27 6.36 0.60
N GLY A 413 -7.43 6.70 -0.68
CA GLY A 413 -6.33 7.14 -1.54
C GLY A 413 -5.53 5.97 -2.06
N GLY A 414 -4.34 6.25 -2.58
CA GLY A 414 -3.44 5.25 -3.14
C GLY A 414 -2.07 5.84 -3.44
N TYR A 415 -1.13 5.00 -3.87
CA TYR A 415 0.22 5.41 -4.22
C TYR A 415 0.77 4.52 -5.35
N HIS A 416 2.03 4.42 -5.56
CA HIS A 416 2.83 3.92 -6.68
C HIS A 416 2.89 4.89 -7.86
N GLY A 417 4.09 5.17 -8.31
CA GLY A 417 4.38 5.89 -9.52
C GLY A 417 3.67 7.25 -9.64
N MET A 418 2.87 7.40 -10.67
CA MET A 418 2.14 8.65 -10.90
C MET A 418 1.16 8.97 -9.77
N GLU A 419 0.48 7.96 -9.24
CA GLU A 419 -0.48 8.17 -8.15
C GLU A 419 0.24 8.54 -6.85
N GLY A 420 1.40 7.93 -6.56
CA GLY A 420 2.24 8.30 -5.43
C GLY A 420 2.68 9.76 -5.50
N PHE A 421 3.17 10.22 -6.66
CA PHE A 421 3.49 11.64 -6.85
C PHE A 421 2.28 12.55 -6.59
N LYS A 422 1.09 12.20 -7.09
CA LYS A 422 -0.16 12.97 -6.86
C LYS A 422 -0.59 12.95 -5.39
N THR A 423 -0.47 11.81 -4.73
CA THR A 423 -0.82 11.64 -3.32
C THR A 423 -0.03 12.60 -2.43
N PHE A 424 1.20 12.91 -2.80
CA PHE A 424 2.06 13.86 -2.07
C PHE A 424 2.13 15.25 -2.70
N SER A 425 1.25 15.54 -3.68
CA SER A 425 1.17 16.85 -4.35
C SER A 425 -0.25 17.39 -4.28
N HIS A 426 -0.37 18.72 -4.10
CA HIS A 426 -1.62 19.44 -4.33
C HIS A 426 -1.63 20.03 -5.74
N THR A 427 -2.68 19.82 -6.51
CA THR A 427 -2.82 20.39 -7.85
C THR A 427 -3.54 21.73 -7.78
N ARG A 428 -2.82 22.83 -8.09
CA ARG A 428 -3.40 24.17 -8.18
C ARG A 428 -3.96 24.40 -9.57
N SER A 429 -5.15 24.97 -9.64
CA SER A 429 -5.77 25.45 -10.89
C SER A 429 -5.48 26.94 -11.07
N ILE A 430 -4.80 27.31 -12.14
CA ILE A 430 -4.34 28.68 -12.40
C ILE A 430 -4.93 29.18 -13.72
N VAL A 431 -5.45 30.39 -13.70
CA VAL A 431 -5.81 31.16 -14.91
C VAL A 431 -4.87 32.36 -14.99
N ASP A 432 -3.99 32.36 -15.97
CA ASP A 432 -3.08 33.47 -16.30
C ASP A 432 -3.83 34.38 -17.30
N LYS A 433 -4.48 35.43 -16.80
CA LYS A 433 -5.25 36.41 -17.60
C LYS A 433 -4.33 37.52 -18.11
N LYS A 434 -4.39 37.78 -19.42
CA LYS A 434 -3.66 38.93 -20.02
C LYS A 434 -4.25 40.26 -19.58
N THR A 435 -3.40 41.28 -19.42
CA THR A 435 -3.79 42.59 -18.92
C THR A 435 -4.10 43.62 -20.03
N TRP A 436 -3.78 43.26 -21.28
CA TRP A 436 -4.03 44.17 -22.44
C TRP A 436 -5.49 44.17 -22.88
N MET A 437 -6.32 43.22 -22.41
CA MET A 437 -7.74 43.14 -22.73
C MET A 437 -8.52 42.73 -21.49
N ASP A 438 -9.67 43.37 -21.31
CA ASP A 438 -10.69 42.95 -20.36
C ASP A 438 -12.07 42.98 -20.99
N LEU A 439 -12.92 42.03 -20.62
CA LEU A 439 -14.29 41.93 -21.13
C LEU A 439 -15.25 42.48 -20.07
N PRO A 440 -15.98 43.57 -20.37
CA PRO A 440 -16.86 44.25 -19.40
C PRO A 440 -18.09 43.43 -19.03
N ILE A 441 -18.34 42.31 -19.72
CA ILE A 441 -19.52 41.46 -19.53
C ILE A 441 -19.70 40.94 -18.11
N ARG A 442 -18.60 40.69 -17.37
CA ARG A 442 -18.62 40.14 -16.00
C ARG A 442 -18.83 41.20 -14.91
N TYR A 443 -18.71 42.47 -15.24
CA TYR A 443 -18.84 43.53 -14.27
C TYR A 443 -20.28 44.05 -14.21
N GLN A 444 -20.67 44.60 -13.06
CA GLN A 444 -21.91 45.37 -12.97
C GLN A 444 -21.82 46.58 -13.91
N GLU A 445 -22.87 47.03 -14.55
CA GLU A 445 -24.29 46.72 -14.43
C GLU A 445 -24.66 45.46 -15.23
N TYR A 446 -25.50 44.57 -14.64
CA TYR A 446 -25.98 43.36 -15.32
C TYR A 446 -27.21 43.65 -16.18
N VAL A 447 -26.99 44.13 -17.39
CA VAL A 447 -28.05 44.40 -18.35
C VAL A 447 -28.36 43.18 -19.25
N GLY A 448 -29.58 43.08 -19.77
CA GLY A 448 -30.09 41.88 -20.43
C GLY A 448 -29.27 41.39 -21.63
N TRP A 449 -28.54 42.27 -22.36
CA TRP A 449 -27.65 41.83 -23.44
C TRP A 449 -26.44 41.05 -22.92
N LYS A 450 -25.92 41.37 -21.73
CA LYS A 450 -24.83 40.63 -21.09
C LYS A 450 -25.28 39.22 -20.74
N GLU A 451 -26.51 39.06 -20.21
CA GLU A 451 -27.08 37.76 -19.91
C GLU A 451 -27.26 36.90 -21.18
N LYS A 452 -27.78 37.48 -22.27
CA LYS A 452 -27.94 36.78 -23.54
C LYS A 452 -26.59 36.25 -24.07
N LEU A 453 -25.55 37.08 -23.98
CA LEU A 453 -24.21 36.73 -24.41
C LEU A 453 -23.60 35.61 -23.52
N LEU A 454 -23.76 35.71 -22.20
CA LEU A 454 -23.32 34.67 -21.28
C LEU A 454 -24.01 33.33 -21.53
N ARG A 455 -25.33 33.33 -21.79
CA ARG A 455 -26.08 32.10 -22.14
C ARG A 455 -25.57 31.44 -23.41
N MET A 456 -24.98 32.19 -24.35
CA MET A 456 -24.38 31.62 -25.56
C MET A 456 -23.03 30.95 -25.29
N PHE A 457 -22.25 31.44 -24.32
CA PHE A 457 -20.91 30.91 -24.01
C PHE A 457 -20.90 29.85 -22.93
N LEU A 458 -21.95 29.74 -22.11
CA LEU A 458 -22.03 28.83 -21.00
C LEU A 458 -22.96 27.60 -21.26
N ARG A 459 -23.28 27.33 -22.50
CA ARG A 459 -24.05 26.16 -22.95
C ARG A 459 -23.15 25.01 -23.35
#